data_67872991b99cde1fda5caefc44422b63
#
_entry.id   67872991b99cde1fda5caefc44422b63
#
_cell.length_a   1.000
_cell.length_b   1.000
_cell.length_c   1.000
_cell.angle_alpha   90.00
_cell.angle_beta   90.00
_cell.angle_gamma   90.00
#
_symmetry.space_group_name_H-M   'P 1'
#
loop_
_entity.id
_entity.type
_entity.pdbx_description
1 polymer ?
#
loop_
_entity_poly.entity_id
_entity_poly.type
_entity_poly.pdbx_seq_one_letter_code
_entity_poly.pdbx_strand_id
1 'polypeptide(L)'
;MIRTLILYYLNIKPTHGYEIQKFLQVSGADRWTKIQSGSIYYALAKLEKDGGVRVLKEEKTGARIRKIYEITQSGKLELREEIQKELQMPIVPTGSNKFLLHNILDVLPKDTLQKNLEKHIKYLIEQKKYWENWKEIKKIDKKSLATEKIAFDMTIDNLNYQILWHEEILNNIDKYISVGCEIQNIIKSIDFSNIEEDFLFTSDTTNELLEVQRLRDEIINNPDKAIENVDKIILKLQNK
;
A
#
# COMPACT_ATOMS: atom_id res chain seq x y z
N MET A 1 -0.35 3.89 -10.92
CA MET A 1 -0.73 3.67 -9.49
C MET A 1 -2.10 4.25 -9.13
N ILE A 2 -2.46 5.54 -9.37
CA ILE A 2 -3.78 6.08 -8.97
C ILE A 2 -4.97 5.30 -9.54
N ARG A 3 -4.92 4.91 -10.81
CA ARG A 3 -5.95 4.07 -11.45
C ARG A 3 -6.09 2.73 -10.73
N THR A 4 -4.96 2.11 -10.39
CA THR A 4 -4.90 0.82 -9.66
C THR A 4 -5.59 0.91 -8.31
N LEU A 5 -5.32 1.98 -7.53
CA LEU A 5 -5.94 2.18 -6.22
C LEU A 5 -7.45 2.45 -6.32
N ILE A 6 -7.89 3.22 -7.33
CA ILE A 6 -9.31 3.45 -7.60
C ILE A 6 -10.00 2.15 -7.97
N LEU A 7 -9.43 1.38 -8.91
CA LEU A 7 -9.97 0.08 -9.32
C LEU A 7 -10.00 -0.91 -8.16
N TYR A 8 -8.96 -0.92 -7.32
CA TYR A 8 -8.92 -1.76 -6.11
C TYR A 8 -10.09 -1.43 -5.17
N TYR A 9 -10.31 -0.16 -4.85
CA TYR A 9 -11.40 0.25 -3.99
C TYR A 9 -12.77 -0.14 -4.58
N LEU A 10 -12.99 0.15 -5.86
CA LEU A 10 -14.22 -0.18 -6.56
C LEU A 10 -14.43 -1.71 -6.78
N ASN A 11 -13.36 -2.50 -6.73
CA ASN A 11 -13.45 -3.96 -6.72
C ASN A 11 -14.04 -4.51 -5.41
N ILE A 12 -13.96 -3.74 -4.32
CA ILE A 12 -14.49 -4.09 -3.00
C ILE A 12 -15.97 -3.67 -2.89
N LYS A 13 -16.26 -2.41 -3.23
CA LYS A 13 -17.64 -1.87 -3.21
C LYS A 13 -17.82 -0.73 -4.19
N PRO A 14 -19.03 -0.58 -4.80
CA PRO A 14 -19.40 0.61 -5.55
C PRO A 14 -19.42 1.85 -4.65
N THR A 15 -18.87 2.98 -5.13
CA THR A 15 -18.89 4.22 -4.38
C THR A 15 -18.63 5.46 -5.24
N HIS A 16 -18.65 6.64 -4.63
CA HIS A 16 -18.34 7.93 -5.26
C HIS A 16 -16.88 8.36 -5.03
N GLY A 17 -16.36 9.25 -5.90
CA GLY A 17 -14.97 9.68 -5.90
C GLY A 17 -14.48 10.31 -4.58
N TYR A 18 -15.37 10.98 -3.83
CA TYR A 18 -15.04 11.58 -2.54
C TYR A 18 -14.68 10.52 -1.48
N GLU A 19 -15.42 9.40 -1.42
CA GLU A 19 -15.10 8.32 -0.49
C GLU A 19 -13.76 7.67 -0.80
N ILE A 20 -13.46 7.46 -2.09
CA ILE A 20 -12.13 6.97 -2.52
C ILE A 20 -11.03 7.94 -2.08
N GLN A 21 -11.26 9.25 -2.25
CA GLN A 21 -10.32 10.28 -1.80
C GLN A 21 -10.05 10.18 -0.31
N LYS A 22 -11.11 10.10 0.51
CA LYS A 22 -10.98 9.97 1.96
C LYS A 22 -10.24 8.70 2.37
N PHE A 23 -10.57 7.58 1.75
CA PHE A 23 -9.83 6.33 1.97
C PHE A 23 -8.32 6.48 1.71
N LEU A 24 -7.93 7.11 0.59
CA LEU A 24 -6.52 7.29 0.26
C LEU A 24 -5.80 8.24 1.23
N GLN A 25 -6.49 9.24 1.77
CA GLN A 25 -5.97 10.13 2.82
C GLN A 25 -5.80 9.35 4.14
N VAL A 26 -6.83 8.64 4.59
CA VAL A 26 -6.81 7.87 5.85
C VAL A 26 -5.74 6.79 5.83
N SER A 27 -5.57 6.10 4.70
CA SER A 27 -4.53 5.07 4.54
C SER A 27 -3.12 5.62 4.37
N GLY A 28 -2.95 6.95 4.27
CA GLY A 28 -1.65 7.58 4.01
C GLY A 28 -1.08 7.29 2.60
N ALA A 29 -1.86 6.69 1.72
CA ALA A 29 -1.44 6.35 0.36
C ALA A 29 -1.05 7.58 -0.47
N ASP A 30 -1.67 8.73 -0.21
CA ASP A 30 -1.36 10.01 -0.83
C ASP A 30 0.07 10.52 -0.50
N ARG A 31 0.59 10.19 0.67
CA ARG A 31 1.98 10.52 1.08
C ARG A 31 3.02 9.70 0.34
N TRP A 32 2.73 8.43 0.10
CA TRP A 32 3.64 7.53 -0.63
C TRP A 32 3.66 7.78 -2.14
N THR A 33 2.54 8.22 -2.73
CA THR A 33 2.36 8.29 -4.18
C THR A 33 2.14 9.70 -4.72
N LYS A 34 2.19 10.74 -3.89
CA LYS A 34 1.93 12.15 -4.25
C LYS A 34 0.58 12.34 -4.99
N ILE A 35 -0.45 11.58 -4.60
CA ILE A 35 -1.78 11.65 -5.20
C ILE A 35 -2.48 12.95 -4.75
N GLN A 36 -2.92 13.76 -5.71
CA GLN A 36 -3.71 14.96 -5.46
C GLN A 36 -5.20 14.69 -5.70
N SER A 37 -6.08 15.39 -4.96
CA SER A 37 -7.54 15.23 -5.08
C SER A 37 -8.05 15.33 -6.52
N GLY A 38 -7.57 16.34 -7.28
CA GLY A 38 -7.95 16.52 -8.68
C GLY A 38 -7.60 15.36 -9.58
N SER A 39 -6.51 14.65 -9.29
CA SER A 39 -6.07 13.49 -10.07
C SER A 39 -7.00 12.28 -9.91
N ILE A 40 -7.73 12.17 -8.79
CA ILE A 40 -8.70 11.09 -8.57
C ILE A 40 -9.90 11.23 -9.50
N TYR A 41 -10.49 12.43 -9.56
CA TYR A 41 -11.63 12.69 -10.45
C TYR A 41 -11.25 12.59 -11.93
N TYR A 42 -10.06 13.07 -12.30
CA TYR A 42 -9.54 12.89 -13.65
C TYR A 42 -9.36 11.39 -13.99
N ALA A 43 -8.79 10.61 -13.08
CA ALA A 43 -8.59 9.18 -13.28
C ALA A 43 -9.93 8.42 -13.36
N LEU A 44 -10.94 8.77 -12.55
CA LEU A 44 -12.29 8.22 -12.64
C LEU A 44 -12.94 8.50 -13.99
N ALA A 45 -12.89 9.76 -14.46
CA ALA A 45 -13.44 10.12 -15.77
C ALA A 45 -12.75 9.35 -16.91
N LYS A 46 -11.43 9.17 -16.82
CA LYS A 46 -10.67 8.37 -17.78
C LYS A 46 -11.02 6.89 -17.72
N LEU A 47 -11.14 6.32 -16.51
CA LEU A 47 -11.57 4.93 -16.32
C LEU A 47 -12.99 4.68 -16.85
N GLU A 48 -13.91 5.64 -16.67
CA GLU A 48 -15.26 5.59 -17.22
C GLU A 48 -15.22 5.57 -18.76
N LYS A 49 -14.42 6.47 -19.36
CA LYS A 49 -14.22 6.54 -20.81
C LYS A 49 -13.59 5.26 -21.39
N ASP A 50 -12.60 4.70 -20.68
CA ASP A 50 -11.86 3.50 -21.10
C ASP A 50 -12.67 2.19 -20.81
N GLY A 51 -13.85 2.29 -20.16
CA GLY A 51 -14.70 1.15 -19.84
C GLY A 51 -14.26 0.32 -18.63
N GLY A 52 -13.24 0.77 -17.87
CA GLY A 52 -12.78 0.10 -16.65
C GLY A 52 -13.76 0.24 -15.47
N VAL A 53 -14.52 1.32 -15.44
CA VAL A 53 -15.61 1.56 -14.50
C VAL A 53 -16.85 2.04 -15.24
N ARG A 54 -18.03 1.91 -14.62
CA ARG A 54 -19.28 2.50 -15.11
C ARG A 54 -20.02 3.22 -13.98
N VAL A 55 -20.89 4.15 -14.33
CA VAL A 55 -21.80 4.77 -13.37
C VAL A 55 -22.92 3.77 -13.06
N LEU A 56 -23.01 3.34 -11.81
CA LEU A 56 -24.08 2.47 -11.33
C LEU A 56 -25.37 3.26 -11.12
N LYS A 57 -25.27 4.45 -10.50
CA LYS A 57 -26.39 5.36 -10.25
C LYS A 57 -25.87 6.77 -9.99
N GLU A 58 -26.79 7.74 -10.13
CA GLU A 58 -26.57 9.12 -9.72
C GLU A 58 -27.45 9.44 -8.50
N GLU A 59 -26.85 10.06 -7.48
CA GLU A 59 -27.53 10.47 -6.26
C GLU A 59 -27.57 12.00 -6.17
N LYS A 60 -28.75 12.56 -5.92
CA LYS A 60 -28.88 13.99 -5.64
C LYS A 60 -28.75 14.25 -4.13
N THR A 61 -27.76 15.07 -3.77
CA THR A 61 -27.59 15.55 -2.40
C THR A 61 -27.67 17.07 -2.44
N GLY A 62 -28.84 17.62 -2.17
CA GLY A 62 -29.12 19.03 -2.37
C GLY A 62 -29.00 19.43 -3.85
N ALA A 63 -28.21 20.47 -4.12
CA ALA A 63 -27.92 20.96 -5.49
C ALA A 63 -26.82 20.16 -6.22
N ARG A 64 -26.19 19.17 -5.59
CA ARG A 64 -25.07 18.42 -6.19
C ARG A 64 -25.53 17.04 -6.63
N ILE A 65 -25.07 16.63 -7.81
CA ILE A 65 -25.23 15.25 -8.31
C ILE A 65 -23.93 14.50 -8.02
N ARG A 66 -24.03 13.34 -7.34
CA ARG A 66 -22.92 12.43 -7.06
C ARG A 66 -23.07 11.19 -7.92
N LYS A 67 -22.05 10.83 -8.68
CA LYS A 67 -21.98 9.58 -9.42
C LYS A 67 -21.43 8.48 -8.51
N ILE A 68 -22.17 7.38 -8.40
CA ILE A 68 -21.69 6.13 -7.80
C ILE A 68 -21.10 5.28 -8.91
N TYR A 69 -19.82 4.96 -8.79
CA TYR A 69 -19.09 4.13 -9.76
C TYR A 69 -19.02 2.69 -9.29
N GLU A 70 -19.01 1.77 -10.24
CA GLU A 70 -18.66 0.37 -10.01
C GLU A 70 -17.61 -0.11 -11.02
N ILE A 71 -16.81 -1.10 -10.63
CA ILE A 71 -15.79 -1.70 -11.50
C ILE A 71 -16.48 -2.64 -12.52
N THR A 72 -15.99 -2.62 -13.75
CA THR A 72 -16.42 -3.55 -14.80
C THR A 72 -15.51 -4.80 -14.83
N GLN A 73 -15.88 -5.79 -15.65
CA GLN A 73 -15.00 -6.94 -15.88
C GLN A 73 -13.66 -6.53 -16.52
N SER A 74 -13.68 -5.56 -17.43
CA SER A 74 -12.47 -4.96 -18.02
C SER A 74 -11.61 -4.28 -16.95
N GLY A 75 -12.22 -3.53 -16.03
CA GLY A 75 -11.50 -2.90 -14.92
C GLY A 75 -10.85 -3.90 -13.96
N LYS A 76 -11.49 -5.06 -13.73
CA LYS A 76 -10.87 -6.15 -12.92
C LYS A 76 -9.67 -6.76 -13.60
N LEU A 77 -9.69 -6.89 -14.91
CA LEU A 77 -8.53 -7.36 -15.70
C LEU A 77 -7.41 -6.32 -15.65
N GLU A 78 -7.71 -5.05 -15.92
CA GLU A 78 -6.75 -3.94 -15.82
C GLU A 78 -6.09 -3.90 -14.43
N LEU A 79 -6.88 -4.05 -13.34
CA LEU A 79 -6.37 -4.07 -11.97
C LEU A 79 -5.31 -5.16 -11.78
N ARG A 80 -5.60 -6.39 -12.22
CA ARG A 80 -4.68 -7.53 -12.10
C ARG A 80 -3.41 -7.33 -12.92
N GLU A 81 -3.54 -6.86 -14.16
CA GLU A 81 -2.40 -6.59 -15.05
C GLU A 81 -1.49 -5.50 -14.48
N GLU A 82 -2.05 -4.41 -13.96
CA GLU A 82 -1.28 -3.32 -13.36
C GLU A 82 -0.56 -3.77 -12.07
N ILE A 83 -1.16 -4.61 -11.23
CA ILE A 83 -0.49 -5.19 -10.06
C ILE A 83 0.67 -6.10 -10.50
N GLN A 84 0.45 -6.99 -11.47
CA GLN A 84 1.49 -7.87 -11.98
C GLN A 84 2.66 -7.09 -12.58
N LYS A 85 2.37 -6.05 -13.35
CA LYS A 85 3.38 -5.16 -13.94
C LYS A 85 4.19 -4.44 -12.87
N GLU A 86 3.53 -3.86 -11.86
CA GLU A 86 4.20 -3.13 -10.78
C GLU A 86 5.10 -4.05 -9.93
N LEU A 87 4.70 -5.32 -9.72
CA LEU A 87 5.53 -6.31 -9.04
C LEU A 87 6.87 -6.59 -9.75
N GLN A 88 6.91 -6.39 -11.06
CA GLN A 88 8.12 -6.59 -11.87
C GLN A 88 8.99 -5.32 -12.01
N MET A 89 8.50 -4.18 -11.52
CA MET A 89 9.29 -2.93 -11.59
C MET A 89 10.31 -2.87 -10.45
N PRO A 90 11.49 -2.27 -10.69
CA PRO A 90 12.47 -2.03 -9.64
C PRO A 90 11.90 -1.12 -8.53
N ILE A 91 12.28 -1.38 -7.28
CA ILE A 91 11.98 -0.45 -6.19
C ILE A 91 12.89 0.77 -6.37
N VAL A 92 12.29 1.94 -6.48
CA VAL A 92 13.06 3.19 -6.44
C VAL A 92 13.41 3.55 -4.99
N PRO A 93 14.52 4.26 -4.73
CA PRO A 93 15.03 4.51 -3.37
C PRO A 93 14.02 5.16 -2.42
N THR A 94 13.08 5.95 -2.95
CA THR A 94 12.02 6.59 -2.16
C THR A 94 10.69 6.56 -2.90
N GLY A 95 9.61 6.23 -2.20
CA GLY A 95 8.26 6.32 -2.74
C GLY A 95 7.91 5.26 -3.78
N SER A 96 8.43 4.05 -3.66
CA SER A 96 8.03 2.96 -4.55
C SER A 96 6.57 2.58 -4.34
N ASN A 97 5.84 2.47 -5.46
CA ASN A 97 4.47 1.98 -5.45
C ASN A 97 4.36 0.56 -4.87
N LYS A 98 5.44 -0.22 -4.92
CA LYS A 98 5.49 -1.57 -4.34
C LYS A 98 5.20 -1.60 -2.84
N PHE A 99 5.53 -0.52 -2.12
CA PHE A 99 5.25 -0.43 -0.68
C PHE A 99 3.77 -0.35 -0.35
N LEU A 100 2.91 -0.09 -1.33
CA LEU A 100 1.45 -0.16 -1.18
C LEU A 100 0.89 -1.52 -1.61
N LEU A 101 1.60 -2.24 -2.49
CA LEU A 101 1.09 -3.48 -3.09
C LEU A 101 0.89 -4.60 -2.06
N HIS A 102 1.71 -4.67 -1.01
CA HIS A 102 1.62 -5.76 -0.03
C HIS A 102 0.26 -5.82 0.68
N ASN A 103 -0.49 -4.71 0.67
CA ASN A 103 -1.83 -4.61 1.26
C ASN A 103 -2.97 -5.03 0.31
N ILE A 104 -2.67 -5.35 -0.96
CA ILE A 104 -3.69 -5.64 -1.99
C ILE A 104 -3.34 -6.87 -2.85
N LEU A 105 -2.45 -7.73 -2.35
CA LEU A 105 -1.98 -8.92 -3.07
C LEU A 105 -3.06 -10.01 -3.18
N ASP A 106 -4.05 -9.98 -2.33
CA ASP A 106 -5.24 -10.84 -2.35
C ASP A 106 -6.08 -10.74 -3.63
N VAL A 107 -5.91 -9.68 -4.43
CA VAL A 107 -6.54 -9.52 -5.76
C VAL A 107 -6.01 -10.55 -6.77
N LEU A 108 -4.79 -11.05 -6.58
CA LEU A 108 -4.18 -12.06 -7.45
C LEU A 108 -4.42 -13.48 -6.92
N PRO A 109 -4.68 -14.45 -7.81
CA PRO A 109 -4.60 -15.86 -7.45
C PRO A 109 -3.21 -16.19 -6.89
N LYS A 110 -3.15 -17.00 -5.82
CA LYS A 110 -1.90 -17.38 -5.14
C LYS A 110 -0.81 -17.87 -6.09
N ASP A 111 -1.16 -18.79 -7.01
CA ASP A 111 -0.21 -19.36 -7.98
C ASP A 111 0.34 -18.29 -8.94
N THR A 112 -0.48 -17.31 -9.31
CA THR A 112 -0.06 -16.18 -10.15
C THR A 112 0.90 -15.28 -9.41
N LEU A 113 0.59 -14.97 -8.15
CA LEU A 113 1.44 -14.15 -7.27
C LEU A 113 2.79 -14.82 -7.07
N GLN A 114 2.80 -16.11 -6.71
CA GLN A 114 4.03 -16.89 -6.52
C GLN A 114 4.91 -16.88 -7.77
N LYS A 115 4.37 -17.22 -8.94
CA LYS A 115 5.13 -17.23 -10.22
C LYS A 115 5.72 -15.86 -10.56
N ASN A 116 5.00 -14.78 -10.30
CA ASN A 116 5.49 -13.43 -10.56
C ASN A 116 6.64 -13.06 -9.62
N LEU A 117 6.54 -13.40 -8.33
CA LEU A 117 7.59 -13.16 -7.35
C LEU A 117 8.85 -13.95 -7.69
N GLU A 118 8.75 -15.26 -7.93
CA GLU A 118 9.86 -16.13 -8.31
C GLU A 118 10.58 -15.61 -9.55
N LYS A 119 9.83 -15.27 -10.61
CA LYS A 119 10.37 -14.71 -11.85
C LYS A 119 11.14 -13.41 -11.59
N HIS A 120 10.58 -12.53 -10.76
CA HIS A 120 11.22 -11.24 -10.50
C HIS A 120 12.43 -11.38 -9.59
N ILE A 121 12.41 -12.23 -8.58
CA ILE A 121 13.58 -12.56 -7.73
C ILE A 121 14.73 -13.06 -8.60
N LYS A 122 14.45 -14.00 -9.52
CA LYS A 122 15.47 -14.50 -10.45
C LYS A 122 16.11 -13.36 -11.26
N TYR A 123 15.30 -12.48 -11.82
CA TYR A 123 15.77 -11.30 -12.54
C TYR A 123 16.66 -10.40 -11.67
N LEU A 124 16.25 -10.10 -10.43
CA LEU A 124 17.02 -9.26 -9.51
C LEU A 124 18.37 -9.91 -9.15
N ILE A 125 18.41 -11.22 -8.94
CA ILE A 125 19.64 -11.97 -8.68
C ILE A 125 20.59 -11.87 -9.88
N GLU A 126 20.08 -11.97 -11.10
CA GLU A 126 20.88 -11.81 -12.32
C GLU A 126 21.45 -10.39 -12.43
N GLN A 127 20.65 -9.37 -12.12
CA GLN A 127 21.10 -7.97 -12.09
C GLN A 127 22.17 -7.74 -11.02
N LYS A 128 22.00 -8.30 -9.81
CA LYS A 128 22.98 -8.20 -8.74
C LYS A 128 24.33 -8.81 -9.15
N LYS A 129 24.32 -10.03 -9.70
CA LYS A 129 25.52 -10.69 -10.24
C LYS A 129 26.21 -9.87 -11.33
N TYR A 130 25.43 -9.23 -12.21
CA TYR A 130 25.98 -8.34 -13.23
C TYR A 130 26.79 -7.19 -12.61
N TRP A 131 26.24 -6.51 -11.59
CA TRP A 131 26.93 -5.41 -10.93
C TRP A 131 28.12 -5.85 -10.08
N GLU A 132 28.04 -7.00 -9.42
CA GLU A 132 29.15 -7.61 -8.68
C GLU A 132 30.32 -7.91 -9.65
N ASN A 133 30.05 -8.54 -10.79
CA ASN A 133 31.08 -8.79 -11.82
C ASN A 133 31.70 -7.50 -12.36
N TRP A 134 30.90 -6.47 -12.60
CA TRP A 134 31.45 -5.18 -13.07
C TRP A 134 32.32 -4.51 -12.03
N LYS A 135 31.97 -4.59 -10.75
CA LYS A 135 32.79 -4.11 -9.64
C LYS A 135 34.16 -4.79 -9.63
N GLU A 136 34.22 -6.09 -9.86
CA GLU A 136 35.44 -6.86 -9.96
C GLU A 136 36.25 -6.51 -11.22
N ILE A 137 35.62 -6.47 -12.41
CA ILE A 137 36.28 -6.13 -13.68
C ILE A 137 36.93 -4.75 -13.61
N LYS A 138 36.26 -3.77 -13.04
CA LYS A 138 36.79 -2.42 -12.86
C LYS A 138 37.82 -2.31 -11.74
N LYS A 139 38.05 -3.40 -10.99
CA LYS A 139 38.96 -3.43 -9.85
C LYS A 139 38.69 -2.30 -8.86
N ILE A 140 37.39 -2.10 -8.57
CA ILE A 140 36.95 -1.09 -7.60
C ILE A 140 37.48 -1.44 -6.22
N ASP A 141 38.62 -0.89 -5.89
CA ASP A 141 39.39 -1.15 -4.71
C ASP A 141 39.77 0.17 -3.97
N LYS A 142 40.82 0.07 -3.11
CA LYS A 142 41.34 1.22 -2.36
C LYS A 142 41.89 2.36 -3.24
N LYS A 143 42.19 2.12 -4.53
CA LYS A 143 42.75 3.13 -5.46
C LYS A 143 41.64 3.84 -6.25
N SER A 144 40.42 3.30 -6.27
CA SER A 144 39.26 3.90 -6.91
C SER A 144 38.76 5.11 -6.13
N LEU A 145 38.07 6.03 -6.82
CA LEU A 145 37.40 7.12 -6.13
C LEU A 145 36.35 6.56 -5.16
N ALA A 146 36.31 7.11 -3.93
CA ALA A 146 35.38 6.67 -2.90
C ALA A 146 33.92 6.74 -3.37
N THR A 147 33.57 7.77 -4.17
CA THR A 147 32.22 7.92 -4.78
C THR A 147 31.90 6.80 -5.76
N GLU A 148 32.86 6.30 -6.54
CA GLU A 148 32.66 5.19 -7.47
C GLU A 148 32.37 3.90 -6.70
N LYS A 149 33.16 3.62 -5.66
CA LYS A 149 32.92 2.49 -4.76
C LYS A 149 31.54 2.55 -4.12
N ILE A 150 31.19 3.70 -3.55
CA ILE A 150 29.88 3.93 -2.94
C ILE A 150 28.74 3.68 -3.95
N ALA A 151 28.89 4.15 -5.20
CA ALA A 151 27.87 3.94 -6.23
C ALA A 151 27.63 2.45 -6.53
N PHE A 152 28.72 1.64 -6.62
CA PHE A 152 28.59 0.19 -6.79
C PHE A 152 27.95 -0.46 -5.57
N ASP A 153 28.41 -0.12 -4.37
CA ASP A 153 27.88 -0.69 -3.11
C ASP A 153 26.39 -0.35 -2.97
N MET A 154 25.98 0.90 -3.16
CA MET A 154 24.58 1.31 -3.13
C MET A 154 23.72 0.55 -4.14
N THR A 155 24.24 0.31 -5.34
CA THR A 155 23.50 -0.40 -6.40
C THR A 155 23.29 -1.87 -6.01
N ILE A 156 24.35 -2.53 -5.53
CA ILE A 156 24.32 -3.93 -5.11
C ILE A 156 23.44 -4.11 -3.88
N ASP A 157 23.58 -3.23 -2.87
CA ASP A 157 22.78 -3.26 -1.64
C ASP A 157 21.30 -2.99 -1.93
N ASN A 158 21.00 -2.04 -2.82
CA ASN A 158 19.62 -1.79 -3.24
C ASN A 158 19.00 -3.04 -3.88
N LEU A 159 19.71 -3.72 -4.77
CA LEU A 159 19.25 -4.97 -5.38
C LEU A 159 19.05 -6.07 -4.32
N ASN A 160 19.96 -6.12 -3.33
CA ASN A 160 19.85 -7.08 -2.23
C ASN A 160 18.59 -6.84 -1.39
N TYR A 161 18.29 -5.59 -1.00
CA TYR A 161 17.06 -5.24 -0.29
C TYR A 161 15.79 -5.53 -1.12
N GLN A 162 15.85 -5.31 -2.43
CA GLN A 162 14.74 -5.68 -3.31
C GLN A 162 14.50 -7.21 -3.32
N ILE A 163 15.57 -8.01 -3.38
CA ILE A 163 15.46 -9.48 -3.29
C ILE A 163 14.82 -9.88 -1.97
N LEU A 164 15.33 -9.39 -0.84
CA LEU A 164 14.82 -9.68 0.50
C LEU A 164 13.32 -9.33 0.64
N TRP A 165 12.90 -8.18 0.10
CA TRP A 165 11.50 -7.75 0.15
C TRP A 165 10.56 -8.70 -0.61
N HIS A 166 10.99 -9.19 -1.78
CA HIS A 166 10.18 -10.12 -2.58
C HIS A 166 10.19 -11.54 -1.98
N GLU A 167 11.34 -11.97 -1.43
CA GLU A 167 11.47 -13.24 -0.73
C GLU A 167 10.60 -13.28 0.52
N GLU A 168 10.53 -12.18 1.29
CA GLU A 168 9.65 -12.07 2.44
C GLU A 168 8.18 -12.31 2.06
N ILE A 169 7.71 -11.68 0.97
CA ILE A 169 6.34 -11.91 0.50
C ILE A 169 6.17 -13.35 0.02
N LEU A 170 7.14 -13.89 -0.73
CA LEU A 170 7.07 -15.26 -1.26
C LEU A 170 7.00 -16.30 -0.14
N ASN A 171 7.83 -16.14 0.89
CA ASN A 171 7.91 -17.07 2.02
C ASN A 171 6.68 -16.99 2.95
N ASN A 172 5.99 -15.85 2.94
CA ASN A 172 4.83 -15.58 3.80
C ASN A 172 3.56 -15.27 3.00
N ILE A 173 3.42 -15.83 1.80
CA ILE A 173 2.40 -15.46 0.81
C ILE A 173 0.97 -15.53 1.36
N ASP A 174 0.64 -16.53 2.15
CA ASP A 174 -0.68 -16.71 2.75
C ASP A 174 -0.99 -15.61 3.77
N LYS A 175 0.02 -15.18 4.53
CA LYS A 175 -0.11 -14.06 5.47
C LYS A 175 -0.42 -12.76 4.74
N TYR A 176 0.27 -12.46 3.63
CA TYR A 176 0.01 -11.24 2.84
C TYR A 176 -1.36 -11.26 2.16
N ILE A 177 -1.83 -12.43 1.72
CA ILE A 177 -3.20 -12.57 1.19
C ILE A 177 -4.22 -12.35 2.31
N SER A 178 -4.00 -12.89 3.52
CA SER A 178 -4.89 -12.67 4.68
C SER A 178 -5.00 -11.18 5.03
N VAL A 179 -3.88 -10.47 5.09
CA VAL A 179 -3.86 -9.01 5.35
C VAL A 179 -4.70 -8.25 4.32
N GLY A 180 -4.60 -8.58 3.04
CA GLY A 180 -5.44 -7.99 2.01
C GLY A 180 -6.92 -8.23 2.24
N CYS A 181 -7.32 -9.46 2.60
CA CYS A 181 -8.70 -9.79 2.94
C CYS A 181 -9.22 -9.03 4.18
N GLU A 182 -8.38 -8.85 5.20
CA GLU A 182 -8.71 -8.06 6.40
C GLU A 182 -8.96 -6.59 6.04
N ILE A 183 -8.09 -6.00 5.20
CA ILE A 183 -8.25 -4.63 4.70
C ILE A 183 -9.56 -4.50 3.90
N GLN A 184 -9.90 -5.48 3.04
CA GLN A 184 -11.19 -5.47 2.35
C GLN A 184 -12.37 -5.45 3.32
N ASN A 185 -12.32 -6.21 4.41
CA ASN A 185 -13.39 -6.26 5.39
C ASN A 185 -13.53 -4.90 6.12
N ILE A 186 -12.41 -4.25 6.47
CA ILE A 186 -12.40 -2.90 7.03
C ILE A 186 -13.05 -1.91 6.06
N ILE A 187 -12.64 -1.94 4.78
CA ILE A 187 -13.21 -1.04 3.76
C ILE A 187 -14.71 -1.26 3.58
N LYS A 188 -15.19 -2.50 3.67
CA LYS A 188 -16.63 -2.80 3.58
C LYS A 188 -17.42 -2.29 4.79
N SER A 189 -16.81 -2.28 5.98
CA SER A 189 -17.47 -1.93 7.24
C SER A 189 -17.50 -0.44 7.53
N ILE A 190 -16.63 0.36 6.91
CA ILE A 190 -16.47 1.79 7.21
C ILE A 190 -16.93 2.63 6.02
N ASP A 191 -17.70 3.69 6.30
CA ASP A 191 -17.98 4.78 5.37
C ASP A 191 -16.95 5.90 5.58
N PHE A 192 -15.90 5.89 4.77
CA PHE A 192 -14.82 6.87 4.87
C PHE A 192 -15.25 8.30 4.49
N SER A 193 -16.45 8.50 3.89
CA SER A 193 -16.93 9.84 3.57
C SER A 193 -17.32 10.66 4.80
N ASN A 194 -17.60 9.98 5.92
CA ASN A 194 -18.02 10.58 7.17
C ASN A 194 -16.86 10.80 8.16
N ILE A 195 -15.62 10.47 7.77
CA ILE A 195 -14.45 10.69 8.62
C ILE A 195 -14.01 12.15 8.52
N GLU A 196 -14.01 12.87 9.64
CA GLU A 196 -13.53 14.25 9.72
C GLU A 196 -12.00 14.31 9.53
N GLU A 197 -11.51 15.38 8.88
CA GLU A 197 -10.07 15.52 8.57
C GLU A 197 -9.21 15.68 9.83
N ASP A 198 -9.75 16.27 10.88
CA ASP A 198 -9.05 16.50 12.15
C ASP A 198 -8.69 15.21 12.89
N PHE A 199 -9.40 14.11 12.63
CA PHE A 199 -9.09 12.81 13.23
C PHE A 199 -7.74 12.20 12.77
N LEU A 200 -7.17 12.71 11.68
CA LEU A 200 -6.03 12.07 11.00
C LEU A 200 -4.66 12.66 11.37
N PHE A 201 -4.57 13.85 11.98
CA PHE A 201 -3.32 14.62 11.99
C PHE A 201 -3.03 15.47 13.24
N THR A 202 -3.71 15.29 14.35
CA THR A 202 -3.25 15.92 15.57
C THR A 202 -2.10 15.08 16.14
N SER A 203 -0.98 15.75 16.45
CA SER A 203 0.17 15.14 17.15
C SER A 203 -0.24 14.44 18.44
N ASP A 204 -1.33 14.90 19.07
CA ASP A 204 -1.92 14.35 20.28
C ASP A 204 -2.55 12.96 20.03
N THR A 205 -3.29 12.78 18.92
CA THR A 205 -3.91 11.49 18.59
C THR A 205 -2.87 10.40 18.27
N THR A 206 -1.74 10.78 17.66
CA THR A 206 -0.65 9.84 17.38
C THR A 206 0.03 9.40 18.68
N ASN A 207 0.23 10.33 19.63
CA ASN A 207 0.81 10.03 20.93
C ASN A 207 -0.14 9.17 21.78
N GLU A 208 -1.45 9.46 21.75
CA GLU A 208 -2.47 8.66 22.46
C GLU A 208 -2.57 7.24 21.89
N LEU A 209 -2.54 7.08 20.55
CA LEU A 209 -2.57 5.76 19.91
C LEU A 209 -1.33 4.93 20.28
N LEU A 210 -0.16 5.54 20.25
CA LEU A 210 1.10 4.90 20.66
C LEU A 210 1.06 4.49 22.14
N GLU A 211 0.45 5.30 23.00
CA GLU A 211 0.31 4.97 24.40
C GLU A 211 -0.70 3.84 24.65
N VAL A 212 -1.83 3.82 23.92
CA VAL A 212 -2.80 2.71 23.97
C VAL A 212 -2.18 1.42 23.43
N GLN A 213 -1.37 1.48 22.36
CA GLN A 213 -0.63 0.34 21.86
C GLN A 213 0.39 -0.16 22.88
N ARG A 214 1.12 0.73 23.54
CA ARG A 214 2.05 0.38 24.61
C ARG A 214 1.34 -0.30 25.79
N LEU A 215 0.22 0.25 26.26
CA LEU A 215 -0.56 -0.36 27.33
C LEU A 215 -1.11 -1.74 26.93
N ARG A 216 -1.54 -1.92 25.69
CA ARG A 216 -1.94 -3.21 25.15
C ARG A 216 -0.78 -4.22 25.17
N ASP A 217 0.42 -3.81 24.73
CA ASP A 217 1.59 -4.68 24.72
C ASP A 217 2.04 -5.03 26.15
N GLU A 218 1.90 -4.09 27.10
CA GLU A 218 2.11 -4.36 28.52
C GLU A 218 1.11 -5.37 29.09
N ILE A 219 -0.18 -5.32 28.68
CA ILE A 219 -1.19 -6.32 29.07
C ILE A 219 -0.82 -7.71 28.56
N ILE A 220 -0.39 -7.79 27.30
CA ILE A 220 0.01 -9.08 26.68
C ILE A 220 1.25 -9.67 27.37
N ASN A 221 2.22 -8.83 27.71
CA ASN A 221 3.48 -9.26 28.30
C ASN A 221 3.44 -9.43 29.82
N ASN A 222 2.46 -8.83 30.51
CA ASN A 222 2.30 -8.93 31.96
C ASN A 222 0.81 -8.99 32.36
N PRO A 223 0.16 -10.17 32.23
CA PRO A 223 -1.26 -10.36 32.50
C PRO A 223 -1.71 -9.96 33.92
N ASP A 224 -0.80 -10.04 34.91
CA ASP A 224 -1.11 -9.69 36.30
C ASP A 224 -1.45 -8.19 36.48
N LYS A 225 -1.02 -7.33 35.57
CA LYS A 225 -1.35 -5.90 35.54
C LYS A 225 -2.43 -5.52 34.53
N ALA A 226 -3.08 -6.52 33.94
CA ALA A 226 -4.05 -6.31 32.85
C ALA A 226 -5.19 -5.38 33.28
N ILE A 227 -5.77 -5.59 34.49
CA ILE A 227 -6.89 -4.79 35.00
C ILE A 227 -6.46 -3.32 35.19
N GLU A 228 -5.32 -3.06 35.84
CA GLU A 228 -4.80 -1.72 36.05
C GLU A 228 -4.56 -0.96 34.74
N ASN A 229 -4.05 -1.64 33.73
CA ASN A 229 -3.79 -1.04 32.41
C ASN A 229 -5.06 -0.81 31.60
N VAL A 230 -6.07 -1.69 31.73
CA VAL A 230 -7.40 -1.49 31.13
C VAL A 230 -8.10 -0.29 31.79
N ASP A 231 -8.03 -0.15 33.10
CA ASP A 231 -8.60 1.01 33.83
C ASP A 231 -7.95 2.33 33.38
N LYS A 232 -6.64 2.35 33.13
CA LYS A 232 -5.94 3.52 32.58
C LYS A 232 -6.45 3.89 31.18
N ILE A 233 -6.72 2.89 30.31
CA ILE A 233 -7.31 3.11 28.98
C ILE A 233 -8.72 3.69 29.10
N ILE A 234 -9.56 3.12 29.97
CA ILE A 234 -10.94 3.57 30.19
C ILE A 234 -10.97 5.01 30.70
N LEU A 235 -10.14 5.34 31.71
CA LEU A 235 -10.04 6.70 32.26
C LEU A 235 -9.64 7.74 31.19
N LYS A 236 -8.75 7.38 30.27
CA LYS A 236 -8.35 8.27 29.15
C LYS A 236 -9.47 8.46 28.12
N LEU A 237 -10.27 7.43 27.86
CA LEU A 237 -11.40 7.52 26.93
C LEU A 237 -12.60 8.30 27.52
N GLN A 238 -12.73 8.34 28.86
CA GLN A 238 -13.79 9.07 29.53
C GLN A 238 -13.49 10.58 29.72
N ASN A 239 -12.22 10.99 29.62
CA ASN A 239 -11.79 12.39 29.75
C ASN A 239 -11.76 13.14 28.40
N LYS A 240 -12.40 12.57 27.37
CA LYS A 240 -12.72 13.20 26.08
C LYS A 240 -14.21 13.55 26.01
#